data_5cf068d90880724f8ef077fff28bf64d
#
_entry.id   5cf068d90880724f8ef077fff28bf64d
#
_cell.length_a   1.000
_cell.length_b   1.000
_cell.length_c   1.000
_cell.angle_alpha   90.00
_cell.angle_beta   90.00
_cell.angle_gamma   90.00
#
_symmetry.space_group_name_H-M   'P 1'
#
loop_
_entity.id
_entity.type
_entity.pdbx_description
1 polymer ?
#
loop_
_entity_poly.entity_id
_entity_poly.type
_entity_poly.pdbx_seq_one_letter_code
_entity_poly.pdbx_strand_id
1 'polypeptide(L)'
;MSPPSGDRLASRRRTRPGVRRDRRGRGLRGMLYPATIPAAKTRAERFDAMVLEALEPIEQRWGSELTDLDLAVDDVPEVDETSPDEVVWQAGVLADVGVPLAQLVPAGVDPEGLPSRARIVLYRRPLEARARGGADLADLLHEVLVEQVAEYLNIEPDAVDGGEA
;
A
#
# COMPACT_ATOMS: atom_id res chain seq x y z
N MET A 1 -1.85 51.57 61.03
CA MET A 1 -2.76 52.07 60.03
C MET A 1 -2.12 51.73 58.68
N SER A 2 -2.44 50.59 58.16
CA SER A 2 -1.84 50.04 56.97
C SER A 2 -2.86 50.06 55.84
N PRO A 3 -2.51 50.46 54.59
CA PRO A 3 -3.41 50.36 53.45
C PRO A 3 -3.33 48.96 52.79
N PRO A 4 -4.37 48.53 52.12
CA PRO A 4 -4.47 47.19 51.55
C PRO A 4 -3.76 47.07 50.21
N SER A 5 -3.10 45.96 50.03
CA SER A 5 -2.44 45.53 48.81
C SER A 5 -3.41 45.25 47.67
N GLY A 6 -3.19 45.91 46.56
CA GLY A 6 -3.92 45.70 45.32
C GLY A 6 -3.58 44.35 44.67
N ASP A 7 -4.61 43.59 44.45
CA ASP A 7 -4.60 42.33 43.70
C ASP A 7 -4.44 42.66 42.20
N ARG A 8 -3.25 42.34 41.65
CA ARG A 8 -3.03 42.43 40.21
C ARG A 8 -3.34 41.08 39.57
N LEU A 9 -4.55 40.95 39.07
CA LEU A 9 -4.94 39.87 38.16
C LEU A 9 -4.02 39.87 36.93
N ALA A 10 -3.01 39.02 36.98
CA ALA A 10 -2.18 38.71 35.84
C ALA A 10 -2.99 37.92 34.80
N SER A 11 -3.42 38.62 33.76
CA SER A 11 -3.97 38.07 32.57
C SER A 11 -3.00 37.04 31.97
N ARG A 12 -3.29 35.76 32.16
CA ARG A 12 -2.60 34.67 31.47
C ARG A 12 -2.98 34.73 29.98
N ARG A 13 -2.13 35.36 29.19
CA ARG A 13 -2.15 35.20 27.73
C ARG A 13 -2.02 33.68 27.41
N ARG A 14 -3.09 33.09 26.97
CA ARG A 14 -3.08 31.76 26.32
C ARG A 14 -2.23 31.93 25.06
N THR A 15 -0.99 31.47 25.12
CA THR A 15 -0.15 31.27 23.94
C THR A 15 -0.79 30.16 23.11
N ARG A 16 -1.37 30.52 21.99
CA ARG A 16 -1.76 29.57 20.94
C ARG A 16 -0.50 28.79 20.57
N PRO A 17 -0.55 27.44 20.49
CA PRO A 17 0.59 26.67 20.01
C PRO A 17 0.86 27.11 18.57
N GLY A 18 1.98 27.80 18.37
CA GLY A 18 2.44 28.19 17.06
C GLY A 18 2.70 26.96 16.22
N VAL A 19 2.03 26.84 15.11
CA VAL A 19 2.32 25.85 14.07
C VAL A 19 3.78 26.02 13.69
N ARG A 20 4.62 25.06 14.08
CA ARG A 20 6.03 25.02 13.67
C ARG A 20 6.07 24.93 12.16
N ARG A 21 6.44 26.01 11.50
CA ARG A 21 6.77 26.00 10.08
C ARG A 21 8.04 25.19 9.92
N ASP A 22 7.94 24.04 9.24
CA ASP A 22 9.11 23.29 8.83
C ASP A 22 9.95 24.16 7.87
N ARG A 23 11.19 24.44 8.26
CA ARG A 23 12.13 25.29 7.51
C ARG A 23 12.47 24.75 6.10
N ARG A 24 12.00 23.55 5.74
CA ARG A 24 12.24 22.90 4.44
C ARG A 24 11.04 22.95 3.50
N GLY A 25 10.02 23.76 3.79
CA GLY A 25 8.85 23.93 2.92
C GLY A 25 7.96 22.69 2.78
N ARG A 26 8.22 21.63 3.56
CA ARG A 26 7.39 20.43 3.67
C ARG A 26 6.39 20.53 4.81
N GLY A 27 5.76 21.70 4.95
CA GLY A 27 4.59 21.81 5.80
C GLY A 27 3.54 20.82 5.28
N LEU A 28 2.81 20.17 6.22
CA LEU A 28 1.59 19.47 5.90
C LEU A 28 0.76 20.39 4.99
N ARG A 29 0.75 20.12 3.70
CA ARG A 29 -0.23 20.70 2.80
C ARG A 29 -1.54 20.07 3.22
N GLY A 30 -2.26 20.77 4.10
CA GLY A 30 -3.57 20.37 4.51
C GLY A 30 -4.38 20.04 3.25
N MET A 31 -5.29 19.09 3.35
CA MET A 31 -6.17 18.72 2.24
C MET A 31 -6.75 20.01 1.67
N LEU A 32 -6.32 20.37 0.45
CA LEU A 32 -6.80 21.55 -0.26
C LEU A 32 -8.25 21.39 -0.72
N TYR A 33 -8.78 20.16 -0.63
CA TYR A 33 -10.12 19.81 -1.05
C TYR A 33 -10.87 19.08 0.08
N PRO A 34 -12.17 19.37 0.26
CA PRO A 34 -13.03 18.60 1.16
C PRO A 34 -13.02 17.11 0.76
N ALA A 35 -13.12 16.22 1.74
CA ALA A 35 -13.12 14.76 1.53
C ALA A 35 -14.27 14.26 0.63
N THR A 36 -15.27 15.09 0.39
CA THR A 36 -16.41 14.81 -0.49
C THR A 36 -16.11 14.95 -1.98
N ILE A 37 -14.95 15.53 -2.34
CA ILE A 37 -14.53 15.70 -3.74
C ILE A 37 -13.68 14.49 -4.16
N PRO A 38 -13.94 13.86 -5.33
CA PRO A 38 -13.13 12.72 -5.82
C PRO A 38 -11.62 13.00 -5.89
N ALA A 39 -11.24 14.27 -6.10
CA ALA A 39 -9.84 14.70 -6.09
C ALA A 39 -9.20 14.72 -4.68
N ALA A 40 -9.99 14.49 -3.61
CA ALA A 40 -9.50 14.46 -2.23
C ALA A 40 -8.86 13.11 -1.85
N LYS A 41 -9.06 12.05 -2.64
CA LYS A 41 -8.41 10.76 -2.38
C LYS A 41 -6.89 10.91 -2.43
N THR A 42 -6.23 10.34 -1.44
CA THR A 42 -4.77 10.25 -1.40
C THR A 42 -4.26 9.39 -2.56
N ARG A 43 -2.95 9.45 -2.82
CA ARG A 43 -2.33 8.60 -3.83
C ARG A 43 -2.46 7.11 -3.48
N ALA A 44 -2.31 6.76 -2.20
CA ALA A 44 -2.51 5.41 -1.70
C ALA A 44 -3.96 4.94 -1.92
N GLU A 45 -4.95 5.71 -1.50
CA GLU A 45 -6.37 5.35 -1.69
C GLU A 45 -6.77 5.19 -3.16
N ARG A 46 -6.13 5.94 -4.06
CA ARG A 46 -6.33 5.77 -5.52
C ARG A 46 -5.72 4.47 -6.02
N PHE A 47 -4.52 4.15 -5.54
CA PHE A 47 -3.86 2.89 -5.87
C PHE A 47 -4.67 1.70 -5.36
N ASP A 48 -5.13 1.72 -4.11
CA ASP A 48 -5.96 0.67 -3.53
C ASP A 48 -7.26 0.45 -4.33
N ALA A 49 -7.91 1.54 -4.78
CA ALA A 49 -9.09 1.45 -5.64
C ALA A 49 -8.77 0.79 -6.99
N MET A 50 -7.63 1.10 -7.61
CA MET A 50 -7.19 0.47 -8.87
C MET A 50 -6.87 -1.00 -8.69
N VAL A 51 -6.28 -1.40 -7.56
CA VAL A 51 -6.04 -2.80 -7.22
C VAL A 51 -7.35 -3.58 -7.14
N LEU A 52 -8.36 -3.03 -6.47
CA LEU A 52 -9.68 -3.67 -6.37
C LEU A 52 -10.36 -3.79 -7.73
N GLU A 53 -10.28 -2.74 -8.57
CA GLU A 53 -10.81 -2.77 -9.93
C GLU A 53 -10.10 -3.84 -10.81
N ALA A 54 -8.78 -3.99 -10.67
CA ALA A 54 -8.01 -4.99 -11.39
C ALA A 54 -8.29 -6.43 -10.91
N LEU A 55 -8.60 -6.59 -9.62
CA LEU A 55 -8.91 -7.89 -9.02
C LEU A 55 -10.34 -8.36 -9.34
N GLU A 56 -11.28 -7.45 -9.55
CA GLU A 56 -12.71 -7.76 -9.71
C GLU A 56 -13.00 -8.87 -10.76
N PRO A 57 -12.46 -8.83 -11.99
CA PRO A 57 -12.69 -9.89 -12.98
C PRO A 57 -12.13 -11.24 -12.54
N ILE A 58 -11.03 -11.26 -11.81
CA ILE A 58 -10.42 -12.49 -11.28
C ILE A 58 -11.30 -13.07 -10.17
N GLU A 59 -11.80 -12.23 -9.25
CA GLU A 59 -12.72 -12.66 -8.18
C GLU A 59 -14.05 -13.16 -8.72
N GLN A 60 -14.59 -12.56 -9.77
CA GLN A 60 -15.83 -13.03 -10.40
C GLN A 60 -15.69 -14.46 -10.93
N ARG A 61 -14.51 -14.85 -11.36
CA ARG A 61 -14.25 -16.17 -11.94
C ARG A 61 -13.75 -17.19 -10.92
N TRP A 62 -12.87 -16.77 -10.02
CA TRP A 62 -12.12 -17.64 -9.11
C TRP A 62 -12.44 -17.41 -7.62
N GLY A 63 -13.48 -16.64 -7.30
CA GLY A 63 -13.74 -16.20 -5.93
C GLY A 63 -13.91 -17.35 -4.92
N SER A 64 -14.41 -18.53 -5.35
CA SER A 64 -14.51 -19.70 -4.49
C SER A 64 -13.13 -20.27 -4.10
N GLU A 65 -12.19 -20.26 -5.03
CA GLU A 65 -10.82 -20.75 -4.86
C GLU A 65 -9.94 -19.76 -4.10
N LEU A 66 -10.29 -18.46 -4.15
CA LEU A 66 -9.54 -17.38 -3.51
C LEU A 66 -9.99 -17.05 -2.08
N THR A 67 -10.93 -17.81 -1.51
CA THR A 67 -11.49 -17.54 -0.17
C THR A 67 -10.44 -17.49 0.95
N ASP A 68 -9.36 -18.27 0.82
CA ASP A 68 -8.26 -18.33 1.78
C ASP A 68 -7.01 -17.54 1.36
N LEU A 69 -7.16 -16.67 0.38
CA LEU A 69 -6.11 -15.78 -0.11
C LEU A 69 -6.38 -14.35 0.34
N ASP A 70 -5.45 -13.75 1.05
CA ASP A 70 -5.48 -12.34 1.44
C ASP A 70 -4.72 -11.50 0.41
N LEU A 71 -5.12 -10.24 0.24
CA LEU A 71 -4.42 -9.25 -0.56
C LEU A 71 -3.95 -8.09 0.32
N ALA A 72 -2.69 -7.71 0.20
CA ALA A 72 -2.09 -6.58 0.90
C ALA A 72 -1.35 -5.65 -0.06
N VAL A 73 -1.22 -4.40 0.32
CA VAL A 73 -0.43 -3.39 -0.39
C VAL A 73 0.59 -2.79 0.56
N ASP A 74 1.86 -2.91 0.21
CA ASP A 74 2.96 -2.26 0.90
C ASP A 74 3.61 -1.19 0.01
N ASP A 75 4.29 -0.23 0.61
CA ASP A 75 4.94 0.83 -0.15
C ASP A 75 6.16 0.32 -0.92
N VAL A 76 6.99 -0.47 -0.27
CA VAL A 76 8.25 -1.03 -0.80
C VAL A 76 8.50 -2.42 -0.21
N PRO A 77 9.19 -3.30 -0.93
CA PRO A 77 9.60 -4.59 -0.37
C PRO A 77 10.59 -4.38 0.79
N GLU A 78 10.50 -5.23 1.81
CA GLU A 78 11.55 -5.33 2.81
C GLU A 78 12.78 -5.98 2.15
N VAL A 79 13.90 -5.27 2.19
CA VAL A 79 15.19 -5.78 1.72
C VAL A 79 16.02 -6.08 2.96
N ASP A 80 16.37 -7.34 3.15
CA ASP A 80 17.41 -7.69 4.12
C ASP A 80 18.70 -6.96 3.73
N GLU A 81 19.38 -6.35 4.71
CA GLU A 81 20.62 -5.55 4.51
C GLU A 81 21.83 -6.40 4.03
N THR A 82 21.57 -7.43 3.27
CA THR A 82 22.59 -8.25 2.65
C THR A 82 23.00 -7.60 1.33
N SER A 83 24.27 -7.36 1.15
CA SER A 83 24.98 -6.73 0.02
C SER A 83 24.17 -6.41 -1.24
N PRO A 84 24.14 -5.16 -1.72
CA PRO A 84 23.29 -4.72 -2.83
C PRO A 84 23.55 -5.46 -4.16
N ASP A 85 24.63 -6.21 -4.27
CA ASP A 85 25.00 -6.92 -5.50
C ASP A 85 24.51 -8.39 -5.55
N GLU A 86 23.89 -8.92 -4.47
CA GLU A 86 23.41 -10.30 -4.37
C GLU A 86 22.00 -10.37 -3.75
N VAL A 87 21.05 -9.58 -4.26
CA VAL A 87 19.66 -9.71 -3.81
C VAL A 87 19.04 -10.94 -4.47
N VAL A 88 19.04 -12.06 -3.73
CA VAL A 88 18.29 -13.27 -4.11
C VAL A 88 16.88 -13.13 -3.53
N TRP A 89 15.91 -12.89 -4.40
CA TRP A 89 14.50 -12.85 -3.98
C TRP A 89 14.02 -14.25 -3.59
N GLN A 90 13.17 -14.30 -2.57
CA GLN A 90 12.55 -15.56 -2.13
C GLN A 90 11.59 -16.08 -3.22
N ALA A 91 11.25 -17.38 -3.14
CA ALA A 91 10.22 -17.95 -4.00
C ALA A 91 8.90 -17.18 -3.85
N GLY A 92 8.14 -17.07 -4.92
CA GLY A 92 6.89 -16.31 -4.95
C GLY A 92 7.05 -14.81 -5.21
N VAL A 93 8.27 -14.29 -5.38
CA VAL A 93 8.51 -12.88 -5.72
C VAL A 93 8.45 -12.70 -7.23
N LEU A 94 7.46 -11.95 -7.69
CA LEU A 94 7.41 -11.42 -9.05
C LEU A 94 8.25 -10.15 -9.13
N ALA A 95 9.32 -10.17 -9.89
CA ALA A 95 10.23 -9.03 -10.05
C ALA A 95 10.44 -8.69 -11.53
N ASP A 96 10.51 -7.40 -11.82
CA ASP A 96 10.92 -6.88 -13.13
C ASP A 96 12.27 -6.15 -12.99
N VAL A 97 13.24 -6.56 -13.82
CA VAL A 97 14.62 -6.00 -13.82
C VAL A 97 15.22 -5.96 -12.40
N GLY A 98 14.97 -7.00 -11.60
CA GLY A 98 15.48 -7.12 -10.23
C GLY A 98 14.74 -6.29 -9.16
N VAL A 99 13.65 -5.61 -9.53
CA VAL A 99 12.80 -4.87 -8.58
C VAL A 99 11.52 -5.65 -8.33
N PRO A 100 11.22 -6.05 -7.07
CA PRO A 100 9.99 -6.76 -6.76
C PRO A 100 8.76 -5.88 -7.03
N LEU A 101 7.79 -6.43 -7.75
CA LEU A 101 6.48 -5.81 -7.99
C LEU A 101 5.43 -6.38 -7.05
N ALA A 102 5.52 -7.68 -6.78
CA ALA A 102 4.62 -8.40 -5.90
C ALA A 102 5.33 -9.61 -5.26
N GLN A 103 4.70 -10.19 -4.26
CA GLN A 103 5.14 -11.43 -3.61
C GLN A 103 3.93 -12.25 -3.17
N LEU A 104 3.93 -13.55 -3.49
CA LEU A 104 3.05 -14.53 -2.89
C LEU A 104 3.70 -15.08 -1.61
N VAL A 105 3.09 -14.78 -0.47
CA VAL A 105 3.48 -15.34 0.83
C VAL A 105 2.60 -16.56 1.08
N PRO A 106 3.15 -17.76 1.22
CA PRO A 106 2.36 -18.97 1.45
C PRO A 106 1.70 -18.93 2.82
N ALA A 107 0.61 -19.69 2.97
CA ALA A 107 0.01 -19.94 4.28
C ALA A 107 1.04 -20.59 5.23
N GLY A 108 1.00 -20.21 6.49
CA GLY A 108 1.98 -20.67 7.46
C GLY A 108 1.57 -20.37 8.90
N VAL A 109 2.54 -19.99 9.69
CA VAL A 109 2.38 -19.59 11.09
C VAL A 109 3.06 -18.23 11.25
N ASP A 110 2.34 -17.28 11.81
CA ASP A 110 2.89 -15.94 12.06
C ASP A 110 3.92 -15.96 13.23
N PRO A 111 4.65 -14.86 13.47
CA PRO A 111 5.62 -14.76 14.56
C PRO A 111 5.00 -15.00 15.96
N GLU A 112 3.69 -14.81 16.11
CA GLU A 112 2.93 -15.02 17.34
C GLU A 112 2.49 -16.49 17.48
N GLY A 113 2.75 -17.35 16.48
CA GLY A 113 2.41 -18.76 16.49
C GLY A 113 0.98 -19.08 16.05
N LEU A 114 0.28 -18.12 15.41
CA LEU A 114 -1.07 -18.31 14.90
C LEU A 114 -1.06 -18.70 13.41
N PRO A 115 -2.03 -19.50 12.95
CA PRO A 115 -2.15 -19.82 11.55
C PRO A 115 -2.38 -18.56 10.70
N SER A 116 -1.58 -18.37 9.66
CA SER A 116 -1.74 -17.28 8.68
C SER A 116 -2.22 -17.85 7.34
N ARG A 117 -3.07 -17.06 6.64
CA ARG A 117 -3.50 -17.38 5.29
C ARG A 117 -2.41 -17.06 4.29
N ALA A 118 -2.50 -17.66 3.11
CA ALA A 118 -1.70 -17.22 1.97
C ALA A 118 -2.04 -15.75 1.65
N ARG A 119 -1.06 -14.99 1.20
CA ARG A 119 -1.22 -13.56 0.94
C ARG A 119 -0.43 -13.13 -0.28
N ILE A 120 -1.08 -12.38 -1.17
CA ILE A 120 -0.39 -11.61 -2.22
C ILE A 120 -0.08 -10.23 -1.64
N VAL A 121 1.18 -9.81 -1.72
CA VAL A 121 1.64 -8.47 -1.33
C VAL A 121 2.03 -7.73 -2.61
N LEU A 122 1.38 -6.60 -2.89
CA LEU A 122 1.72 -5.71 -4.00
C LEU A 122 2.58 -4.56 -3.49
N TYR A 123 3.65 -4.21 -4.19
CA TYR A 123 4.54 -3.12 -3.83
C TYR A 123 4.20 -1.86 -4.63
N ARG A 124 3.50 -0.93 -4.00
CA ARG A 124 2.93 0.26 -4.62
C ARG A 124 3.96 1.11 -5.36
N ARG A 125 5.08 1.46 -4.72
CA ARG A 125 6.08 2.35 -5.33
C ARG A 125 6.79 1.74 -6.53
N PRO A 126 7.24 0.49 -6.50
CA PRO A 126 7.76 -0.18 -7.70
C PRO A 126 6.75 -0.22 -8.85
N LEU A 127 5.50 -0.60 -8.58
CA LEU A 127 4.44 -0.64 -9.59
C LEU A 127 4.15 0.74 -10.20
N GLU A 128 4.01 1.78 -9.35
CA GLU A 128 3.83 3.15 -9.81
C GLU A 128 5.04 3.70 -10.59
N ALA A 129 6.26 3.30 -10.23
CA ALA A 129 7.47 3.71 -10.93
C ALA A 129 7.62 3.04 -12.30
N ARG A 130 7.10 1.82 -12.44
CA ARG A 130 7.12 1.06 -13.70
C ARG A 130 6.10 1.59 -14.70
N ALA A 131 4.92 1.95 -14.23
CA ALA A 131 3.82 2.42 -15.06
C ALA A 131 4.06 3.84 -15.61
N ARG A 132 3.69 4.07 -16.86
CA ARG A 132 3.82 5.38 -17.54
C ARG A 132 2.61 6.29 -17.32
N GLY A 133 1.60 5.82 -16.62
CA GLY A 133 0.36 6.56 -16.36
C GLY A 133 -0.70 5.68 -15.72
N GLY A 134 -1.88 6.23 -15.46
CA GLY A 134 -2.94 5.53 -14.76
C GLY A 134 -3.49 4.31 -15.50
N ALA A 135 -3.68 4.40 -16.81
CA ALA A 135 -4.14 3.26 -17.64
C ALA A 135 -3.09 2.14 -17.68
N ASP A 136 -1.83 2.50 -17.90
CA ASP A 136 -0.70 1.56 -17.90
C ASP A 136 -0.51 0.91 -16.53
N LEU A 137 -0.80 1.62 -15.42
CA LEU A 137 -0.78 1.06 -14.08
C LEU A 137 -1.93 0.06 -13.85
N ALA A 138 -3.12 0.32 -14.38
CA ALA A 138 -4.25 -0.61 -14.26
C ALA A 138 -3.98 -1.92 -15.00
N ASP A 139 -3.43 -1.84 -16.21
CA ASP A 139 -3.05 -3.00 -17.02
C ASP A 139 -1.94 -3.81 -16.31
N LEU A 140 -0.90 -3.13 -15.79
CA LEU A 140 0.18 -3.75 -15.05
C LEU A 140 -0.32 -4.43 -13.75
N LEU A 141 -1.24 -3.80 -13.02
CA LEU A 141 -1.84 -4.40 -11.82
C LEU A 141 -2.61 -5.67 -12.14
N HIS A 142 -3.38 -5.66 -13.23
CA HIS A 142 -4.10 -6.84 -13.68
C HIS A 142 -3.14 -7.98 -14.04
N GLU A 143 -2.10 -7.71 -14.85
CA GLU A 143 -1.07 -8.68 -15.25
C GLU A 143 -0.37 -9.29 -14.02
N VAL A 144 0.08 -8.47 -13.07
CA VAL A 144 0.73 -8.91 -11.84
C VAL A 144 -0.21 -9.76 -10.98
N LEU A 145 -1.48 -9.37 -10.85
CA LEU A 145 -2.48 -10.15 -10.10
C LEU A 145 -2.77 -11.50 -10.76
N VAL A 146 -2.89 -11.54 -12.08
CA VAL A 146 -3.08 -12.79 -12.84
C VAL A 146 -1.91 -13.74 -12.59
N GLU A 147 -0.68 -13.28 -12.67
CA GLU A 147 0.51 -14.12 -12.41
C GLU A 147 0.55 -14.63 -10.97
N GLN A 148 0.26 -13.79 -9.98
CA GLN A 148 0.29 -14.19 -8.57
C GLN A 148 -0.86 -15.15 -8.21
N VAL A 149 -2.03 -14.95 -8.78
CA VAL A 149 -3.17 -15.88 -8.60
C VAL A 149 -2.91 -17.21 -9.30
N ALA A 150 -2.32 -17.20 -10.50
CA ALA A 150 -1.90 -18.38 -11.21
C ALA A 150 -0.90 -19.22 -10.39
N GLU A 151 0.08 -18.56 -9.79
CA GLU A 151 1.06 -19.19 -8.88
C GLU A 151 0.35 -19.79 -7.66
N TYR A 152 -0.58 -19.06 -7.03
CA TYR A 152 -1.35 -19.55 -5.88
C TYR A 152 -2.20 -20.76 -6.21
N LEU A 153 -2.89 -20.75 -7.36
CA LEU A 153 -3.73 -21.84 -7.83
C LEU A 153 -2.93 -22.98 -8.49
N ASN A 154 -1.64 -22.77 -8.76
CA ASN A 154 -0.77 -23.67 -9.50
C ASN A 154 -1.31 -24.03 -10.89
N ILE A 155 -1.75 -23.01 -11.62
CA ILE A 155 -2.25 -23.06 -13.00
C ILE A 155 -1.49 -22.08 -13.90
N GLU A 156 -1.70 -22.14 -15.21
CA GLU A 156 -1.10 -21.18 -16.13
C GLU A 156 -1.80 -19.80 -16.04
N PRO A 157 -1.07 -18.69 -16.19
CA PRO A 157 -1.65 -17.33 -16.15
C PRO A 157 -2.80 -17.12 -17.15
N ASP A 158 -2.67 -17.67 -18.36
CA ASP A 158 -3.71 -17.60 -19.39
C ASP A 158 -5.04 -18.23 -18.93
N ALA A 159 -4.99 -19.24 -18.05
CA ALA A 159 -6.19 -19.85 -17.50
C ALA A 159 -6.89 -18.93 -16.50
N VAL A 160 -6.15 -18.09 -15.77
CA VAL A 160 -6.71 -17.09 -14.84
C VAL A 160 -7.43 -16.00 -15.61
N ASP A 161 -6.83 -15.49 -16.68
CA ASP A 161 -7.34 -14.36 -17.47
C ASP A 161 -8.47 -14.76 -18.46
N GLY A 162 -8.78 -16.02 -18.59
CA GLY A 162 -9.90 -16.47 -19.43
C GLY A 162 -9.50 -17.22 -20.69
N GLY A 163 -8.24 -17.62 -20.82
CA GLY A 163 -7.82 -18.59 -21.83
C GLY A 163 -8.58 -19.89 -21.64
N GLU A 164 -9.17 -20.43 -22.71
CA GLU A 164 -9.79 -21.76 -22.70
C GLU A 164 -8.74 -22.80 -22.30
N ALA A 165 -9.12 -23.64 -21.36
CA ALA A 165 -8.33 -24.81 -20.99
C ALA A 165 -8.34 -25.88 -22.11
#